data_037d5ea06077950cee49d4283bf22007
#
_entry.id   037d5ea06077950cee49d4283bf22007
#
_cell.length_a   1.000
_cell.length_b   1.000
_cell.length_c   1.000
_cell.angle_alpha   90.00
_cell.angle_beta   90.00
_cell.angle_gamma   90.00
#
_symmetry.space_group_name_H-M   'P 1'
#
loop_
_entity.id
_entity.type
_entity.pdbx_description
1 polymer ?
#
loop_
_entity_poly.entity_id
_entity_poly.type
_entity_poly.pdbx_seq_one_letter_code
_entity_poly.pdbx_strand_id
1 'polypeptide(L)'
;MILKSKICGVSDTKILNFIVNHDHPPQFIGFIVNYPKSKRHVDIKILKELMKIEKKNSFYVAVLVNPNQNILEEIKEMPFDYYQLYDCQPSKIQSIKEKYKKKIITAITVRDIKDVNDYRKFIETTDIYLFDSKGYENSMSFD
;
A
#
# COMPACT_ATOMS: atom_id res chain seq x y z
N MET A 1 14.30 -13.25 -14.34
CA MET A 1 13.33 -12.33 -13.73
C MET A 1 12.85 -12.92 -12.43
N ILE A 2 12.99 -12.23 -11.31
CA ILE A 2 12.50 -12.70 -10.00
C ILE A 2 11.09 -12.14 -9.83
N LEU A 3 10.09 -13.03 -9.78
CA LEU A 3 8.72 -12.66 -9.46
C LEU A 3 8.62 -12.25 -7.99
N LYS A 4 7.94 -11.14 -7.76
CA LYS A 4 7.65 -10.62 -6.42
C LYS A 4 6.16 -10.73 -6.17
N SER A 5 5.78 -11.13 -4.96
CA SER A 5 4.38 -11.26 -4.58
C SER A 5 4.00 -10.25 -3.49
N LYS A 6 2.73 -9.88 -3.48
CA LYS A 6 2.13 -9.03 -2.45
C LYS A 6 0.80 -9.60 -1.99
N ILE A 7 0.63 -9.72 -0.68
CA ILE A 7 -0.66 -9.97 -0.05
C ILE A 7 -1.18 -8.65 0.52
N CYS A 8 -2.37 -8.24 0.12
CA CYS A 8 -2.93 -6.94 0.49
C CYS A 8 -4.19 -7.07 1.34
N GLY A 9 -4.31 -6.20 2.34
CA GLY A 9 -5.48 -6.15 3.21
C GLY A 9 -5.43 -7.17 4.36
N VAL A 10 -4.26 -7.42 4.90
CA VAL A 10 -4.11 -8.24 6.12
C VAL A 10 -4.63 -7.43 7.31
N SER A 11 -5.52 -8.03 8.10
CA SER A 11 -6.23 -7.38 9.20
C SER A 11 -6.29 -8.21 10.48
N ASP A 12 -5.63 -9.37 10.49
CA ASP A 12 -5.65 -10.32 11.61
C ASP A 12 -4.22 -10.71 12.01
N THR A 13 -3.95 -10.71 13.32
CA THR A 13 -2.61 -11.00 13.86
C THR A 13 -2.17 -12.45 13.66
N LYS A 14 -3.10 -13.41 13.72
CA LYS A 14 -2.79 -14.84 13.50
C LYS A 14 -2.42 -15.08 12.04
N ILE A 15 -3.18 -14.45 11.13
CA ILE A 15 -2.90 -14.51 9.68
C ILE A 15 -1.56 -13.87 9.39
N LEU A 16 -1.28 -12.68 9.96
CA LEU A 16 0.00 -12.01 9.76
C LEU A 16 1.17 -12.86 10.27
N ASN A 17 1.05 -13.42 11.46
CA ASN A 17 2.07 -14.33 12.01
C ASN A 17 2.31 -15.55 11.11
N PHE A 18 1.26 -16.14 10.57
CA PHE A 18 1.38 -17.25 9.63
C PHE A 18 2.15 -16.83 8.36
N ILE A 19 1.79 -15.67 7.79
CA ILE A 19 2.41 -15.16 6.55
C ILE A 19 3.90 -14.89 6.74
N VAL A 20 4.30 -14.17 7.79
CA VAL A 20 5.70 -13.77 8.00
C VAL A 20 6.61 -14.95 8.41
N ASN A 21 6.02 -16.02 8.95
CA ASN A 21 6.73 -17.23 9.35
C ASN A 21 6.70 -18.35 8.29
N HIS A 22 6.03 -18.14 7.16
CA HIS A 22 5.98 -19.11 6.09
C HIS A 22 7.36 -19.29 5.44
N ASP A 23 7.70 -20.50 4.98
CA ASP A 23 8.99 -20.79 4.32
C ASP A 23 9.20 -19.93 3.06
N HIS A 24 8.13 -19.54 2.39
CA HIS A 24 8.12 -18.67 1.21
C HIS A 24 7.18 -17.47 1.43
N PRO A 25 7.57 -16.49 2.27
CA PRO A 25 6.70 -15.36 2.56
C PRO A 25 6.60 -14.44 1.34
N PRO A 26 5.48 -13.71 1.18
CA PRO A 26 5.38 -12.69 0.14
C PRO A 26 6.38 -11.57 0.41
N GLN A 27 6.87 -10.94 -0.65
CA GLN A 27 7.79 -9.82 -0.47
C GLN A 27 7.12 -8.60 0.14
N PHE A 28 5.84 -8.37 -0.15
CA PHE A 28 5.08 -7.24 0.36
C PHE A 28 3.83 -7.69 1.10
N ILE A 29 3.55 -7.06 2.23
CA ILE A 29 2.34 -7.27 3.02
C ILE A 29 1.67 -5.91 3.20
N GLY A 30 0.45 -5.75 2.67
CA GLY A 30 -0.30 -4.49 2.68
C GLY A 30 -1.40 -4.44 3.74
N PHE A 31 -1.53 -3.28 4.37
CA PHE A 31 -2.55 -2.97 5.37
C PHE A 31 -3.36 -1.75 4.91
N ILE A 32 -4.69 -1.87 4.84
CA ILE A 32 -5.56 -0.78 4.40
C ILE A 32 -5.87 0.12 5.60
N VAL A 33 -5.26 1.31 5.64
CA VAL A 33 -5.19 2.14 6.84
C VAL A 33 -6.25 3.22 6.89
N ASN A 34 -6.57 3.88 5.77
CA ASN A 34 -7.48 5.03 5.78
C ASN A 34 -8.65 4.92 4.77
N TYR A 35 -9.12 3.71 4.53
CA TYR A 35 -10.27 3.49 3.64
C TYR A 35 -11.34 2.63 4.31
N PRO A 36 -12.19 3.21 5.19
CA PRO A 36 -13.19 2.50 5.98
C PRO A 36 -14.25 1.75 5.16
N LYS A 37 -14.43 2.10 3.88
CA LYS A 37 -15.34 1.39 2.97
C LYS A 37 -14.85 -0.01 2.61
N SER A 38 -13.57 -0.29 2.76
CA SER A 38 -13.02 -1.62 2.54
C SER A 38 -13.35 -2.55 3.71
N LYS A 39 -13.82 -3.75 3.41
CA LYS A 39 -14.01 -4.82 4.40
C LYS A 39 -12.71 -5.26 5.09
N ARG A 40 -11.56 -4.93 4.48
CA ARG A 40 -10.21 -5.24 4.97
C ARG A 40 -9.52 -4.03 5.60
N HIS A 41 -10.27 -2.95 5.88
CA HIS A 41 -9.75 -1.79 6.59
C HIS A 41 -9.37 -2.17 8.02
N VAL A 42 -8.25 -1.65 8.49
CA VAL A 42 -7.79 -1.76 9.88
C VAL A 42 -7.81 -0.40 10.54
N ASP A 43 -8.46 -0.30 11.68
CA ASP A 43 -8.35 0.88 12.53
C ASP A 43 -6.95 0.98 13.18
N ILE A 44 -6.63 2.14 13.70
CA ILE A 44 -5.30 2.42 14.29
C ILE A 44 -4.98 1.52 15.47
N LYS A 45 -5.97 1.13 16.27
CA LYS A 45 -5.76 0.26 17.42
C LYS A 45 -5.33 -1.14 16.98
N ILE A 46 -6.05 -1.71 16.02
CA ILE A 46 -5.69 -3.00 15.42
C ILE A 46 -4.35 -2.90 14.69
N LEU A 47 -4.13 -1.80 13.95
CA LEU A 47 -2.89 -1.58 13.24
C LEU A 47 -1.68 -1.58 14.19
N LYS A 48 -1.76 -0.93 15.34
CA LYS A 48 -0.71 -0.94 16.36
C LYS A 48 -0.38 -2.35 16.86
N GLU A 49 -1.37 -3.21 17.01
CA GLU A 49 -1.13 -4.62 17.39
C GLU A 49 -0.46 -5.41 16.25
N LEU A 50 -0.91 -5.22 15.02
CA LEU A 50 -0.27 -5.83 13.85
C LEU A 50 1.20 -5.41 13.71
N MET A 51 1.51 -4.14 13.95
CA MET A 51 2.87 -3.58 13.83
C MET A 51 3.84 -4.06 14.92
N LYS A 52 3.38 -4.74 15.96
CA LYS A 52 4.25 -5.43 16.93
C LYS A 52 4.86 -6.73 16.36
N ILE A 53 4.27 -7.26 15.30
CA ILE A 53 4.74 -8.48 14.66
C ILE A 53 5.91 -8.14 13.74
N GLU A 54 7.05 -8.80 13.95
CA GLU A 54 8.24 -8.61 13.14
C GLU A 54 8.02 -9.06 11.70
N LYS A 55 8.32 -8.18 10.75
CA LYS A 55 8.07 -8.39 9.31
C LYS A 55 9.05 -9.37 8.65
N LYS A 56 10.15 -9.73 9.34
CA LYS A 56 11.18 -10.64 8.86
C LYS A 56 11.67 -10.29 7.44
N ASN A 57 11.46 -11.20 6.48
CA ASN A 57 11.89 -11.04 5.08
C ASN A 57 10.87 -10.29 4.20
N SER A 58 9.77 -9.83 4.77
CA SER A 58 8.73 -9.08 4.05
C SER A 58 8.85 -7.57 4.27
N PHE A 59 8.33 -6.78 3.35
CA PHE A 59 8.15 -5.33 3.51
C PHE A 59 6.70 -5.03 3.90
N TYR A 60 6.51 -4.19 4.91
CA TYR A 60 5.19 -3.69 5.27
C TYR A 60 4.81 -2.47 4.45
N VAL A 61 3.58 -2.46 3.95
CA VAL A 61 3.04 -1.44 3.06
C VAL A 61 1.77 -0.84 3.67
N ALA A 62 1.78 0.44 3.99
CA ALA A 62 0.56 1.17 4.33
C ALA A 62 -0.19 1.54 3.04
N VAL A 63 -1.41 1.04 2.89
CA VAL A 63 -2.29 1.36 1.74
C VAL A 63 -3.17 2.53 2.14
N LEU A 64 -3.05 3.61 1.39
CA LEU A 64 -3.59 4.92 1.73
C LEU A 64 -4.32 5.53 0.51
N VAL A 65 -5.53 6.01 0.73
CA VAL A 65 -6.31 6.72 -0.29
C VAL A 65 -6.34 8.20 0.06
N ASN A 66 -5.70 9.03 -0.75
CA ASN A 66 -5.59 10.48 -0.58
C ASN A 66 -5.42 10.90 0.90
N PRO A 67 -4.39 10.39 1.60
CA PRO A 67 -4.26 10.54 3.05
C PRO A 67 -4.13 12.01 3.44
N ASN A 68 -4.76 12.40 4.55
CA ASN A 68 -4.54 13.69 5.19
C ASN A 68 -3.30 13.64 6.11
N GLN A 69 -2.90 14.81 6.60
CA GLN A 69 -1.72 14.91 7.45
C GLN A 69 -1.89 14.15 8.77
N ASN A 70 -3.08 14.11 9.34
CA ASN A 70 -3.31 13.45 10.63
C ASN A 70 -2.97 11.96 10.58
N ILE A 71 -3.48 11.24 9.56
CA ILE A 71 -3.17 9.81 9.43
C ILE A 71 -1.69 9.56 9.16
N LEU A 72 -1.05 10.41 8.36
CA LEU A 72 0.38 10.29 8.06
C LEU A 72 1.23 10.51 9.32
N GLU A 73 0.91 11.50 10.15
CA GLU A 73 1.60 11.72 11.44
C GLU A 73 1.38 10.56 12.41
N GLU A 74 0.19 9.95 12.40
CA GLU A 74 -0.14 8.84 13.29
C GLU A 74 0.63 7.55 12.96
N ILE A 75 0.92 7.32 11.68
CA ILE A 75 1.61 6.10 11.23
C ILE A 75 3.11 6.29 10.96
N LYS A 76 3.65 7.49 11.05
CA LYS A 76 5.03 7.80 10.62
C LYS A 76 6.11 6.96 11.31
N GLU A 77 5.91 6.66 12.60
CA GLU A 77 6.86 5.86 13.40
C GLU A 77 6.60 4.35 13.30
N MET A 78 5.54 3.92 12.62
CA MET A 78 5.27 2.51 12.41
C MET A 78 6.25 1.91 11.39
N PRO A 79 6.57 0.59 11.48
CA PRO A 79 7.61 -0.06 10.69
C PRO A 79 7.23 -0.30 9.23
N PHE A 80 6.54 0.66 8.61
CA PHE A 80 6.25 0.64 7.18
C PHE A 80 7.49 0.96 6.36
N ASP A 81 7.75 0.18 5.32
CA ASP A 81 8.79 0.42 4.34
C ASP A 81 8.28 1.23 3.15
N TYR A 82 7.00 1.02 2.81
CA TYR A 82 6.34 1.66 1.68
C TYR A 82 5.02 2.29 2.08
N TYR A 83 4.71 3.40 1.44
CA TYR A 83 3.34 3.94 1.36
C TYR A 83 2.80 3.69 -0.04
N GLN A 84 1.70 2.95 -0.16
CA GLN A 84 0.96 2.75 -1.40
C GLN A 84 -0.15 3.78 -1.47
N LEU A 85 -0.04 4.71 -2.42
CA LEU A 85 -0.88 5.91 -2.50
C LEU A 85 -1.85 5.81 -3.68
N TYR A 86 -3.13 5.94 -3.38
CA TYR A 86 -4.22 6.10 -4.33
C TYR A 86 -4.70 7.57 -4.35
N ASP A 87 -5.18 8.04 -5.49
CA ASP A 87 -5.83 9.34 -5.68
C ASP A 87 -4.99 10.54 -5.18
N CYS A 88 -3.69 10.48 -5.35
CA CYS A 88 -2.76 11.54 -4.99
C CYS A 88 -2.16 12.21 -6.23
N GLN A 89 -2.05 13.53 -6.19
CA GLN A 89 -1.30 14.27 -7.22
C GLN A 89 0.22 14.09 -7.03
N PRO A 90 1.03 14.21 -8.09
CA PRO A 90 2.49 14.04 -8.00
C PRO A 90 3.14 14.95 -6.93
N SER A 91 2.73 16.20 -6.82
CA SER A 91 3.26 17.14 -5.82
C SER A 91 3.00 16.67 -4.38
N LYS A 92 1.82 16.11 -4.11
CA LYS A 92 1.49 15.54 -2.81
C LYS A 92 2.33 14.30 -2.51
N ILE A 93 2.53 13.43 -3.50
CA ILE A 93 3.38 12.24 -3.36
C ILE A 93 4.82 12.66 -3.02
N GLN A 94 5.36 13.65 -3.75
CA GLN A 94 6.69 14.18 -3.49
C GLN A 94 6.82 14.70 -2.05
N SER A 95 5.86 15.50 -1.59
CA SER A 95 5.85 16.03 -0.22
C SER A 95 5.80 14.91 0.83
N ILE A 96 5.01 13.87 0.60
CA ILE A 96 4.94 12.70 1.50
C ILE A 96 6.28 11.97 1.52
N LYS A 97 6.86 11.68 0.35
CA LYS A 97 8.13 10.99 0.21
C LYS A 97 9.27 11.73 0.94
N GLU A 98 9.35 13.03 0.74
CA GLU A 98 10.38 13.88 1.37
C GLU A 98 10.21 13.99 2.88
N LYS A 99 8.98 14.19 3.35
CA LYS A 99 8.71 14.39 4.77
C LYS A 99 8.86 13.11 5.58
N TYR A 100 8.31 12.00 5.11
CA TYR A 100 8.24 10.76 5.88
C TYR A 100 9.33 9.74 5.53
N LYS A 101 10.15 10.02 4.51
CA LYS A 101 11.28 9.17 4.07
C LYS A 101 10.87 7.72 3.79
N LYS A 102 9.66 7.51 3.27
CA LYS A 102 9.16 6.19 2.87
C LYS A 102 9.31 6.00 1.36
N LYS A 103 9.51 4.76 0.94
CA LYS A 103 9.40 4.40 -0.47
C LYS A 103 7.93 4.46 -0.92
N ILE A 104 7.71 4.79 -2.17
CA ILE A 104 6.36 5.03 -2.71
C ILE A 104 5.97 3.96 -3.72
N ILE A 105 4.80 3.39 -3.51
CA ILE A 105 4.06 2.65 -4.52
C ILE A 105 2.93 3.55 -4.98
N THR A 106 2.94 3.99 -6.23
CA THR A 106 1.82 4.76 -6.79
C THR A 106 0.82 3.83 -7.44
N ALA A 107 -0.40 3.84 -6.93
CA ALA A 107 -1.50 3.08 -7.51
C ALA A 107 -2.21 3.91 -8.58
N ILE A 108 -2.18 3.39 -9.81
CA ILE A 108 -2.82 3.99 -10.98
C ILE A 108 -4.10 3.19 -11.26
N THR A 109 -5.24 3.86 -11.17
CA THR A 109 -6.52 3.26 -11.49
C THR A 109 -6.69 3.17 -12.99
N VAL A 110 -6.80 1.96 -13.52
CA VAL A 110 -6.93 1.69 -14.94
C VAL A 110 -8.39 1.30 -15.27
N ARG A 111 -8.99 2.03 -16.19
CA ARG A 111 -10.31 1.75 -16.79
C ARG A 111 -10.18 1.38 -18.26
N ASP A 112 -9.18 1.99 -18.91
CA ASP A 112 -8.84 1.72 -20.30
C ASP A 112 -7.33 1.89 -20.53
N ILE A 113 -6.87 1.58 -21.76
CA ILE A 113 -5.46 1.64 -22.16
C ILE A 113 -4.83 3.03 -21.99
N LYS A 114 -5.63 4.10 -22.02
CA LYS A 114 -5.12 5.47 -21.90
C LYS A 114 -4.67 5.76 -20.46
N ASP A 115 -5.38 5.20 -19.48
CA ASP A 115 -5.04 5.37 -18.06
C ASP A 115 -3.67 4.78 -17.73
N VAL A 116 -3.22 3.74 -18.48
CA VAL A 116 -1.89 3.15 -18.28
C VAL A 116 -0.78 4.18 -18.50
N ASN A 117 -0.95 5.11 -19.43
CA ASN A 117 0.04 6.16 -19.70
C ASN A 117 0.16 7.21 -18.60
N ASP A 118 -0.76 7.24 -17.64
CA ASP A 118 -0.72 8.16 -16.51
C ASP A 118 0.51 7.96 -15.61
N TYR A 119 1.16 6.77 -15.64
CA TYR A 119 2.39 6.53 -14.90
C TYR A 119 3.47 7.60 -15.16
N ARG A 120 3.49 8.19 -16.35
CA ARG A 120 4.47 9.21 -16.77
C ARG A 120 4.46 10.45 -15.87
N LYS A 121 3.31 10.78 -15.27
CA LYS A 121 3.17 11.92 -14.36
C LYS A 121 3.91 11.70 -13.04
N PHE A 122 4.25 10.45 -12.71
CA PHE A 122 4.76 10.03 -11.41
C PHE A 122 6.20 9.50 -11.46
N ILE A 123 6.90 9.59 -12.61
CA ILE A 123 8.23 8.99 -12.81
C ILE A 123 9.24 9.42 -11.74
N GLU A 124 9.25 10.69 -11.36
CA GLU A 124 10.23 11.23 -10.41
C GLU A 124 9.87 10.94 -8.94
N THR A 125 8.61 10.60 -8.66
CA THR A 125 8.10 10.47 -7.29
C THR A 125 7.91 9.03 -6.84
N THR A 126 7.91 8.07 -7.77
CA THR A 126 7.46 6.69 -7.58
C THR A 126 8.61 5.71 -7.61
N ASP A 127 8.64 4.79 -6.66
CA ASP A 127 9.59 3.66 -6.65
C ASP A 127 9.00 2.41 -7.32
N ILE A 128 7.67 2.21 -7.20
CA ILE A 128 6.95 1.08 -7.80
C ILE A 128 5.59 1.57 -8.32
N TYR A 129 5.20 1.14 -9.52
CA TYR A 129 3.85 1.36 -10.04
C TYR A 129 2.97 0.15 -9.78
N LEU A 130 1.74 0.39 -9.34
CA LEU A 130 0.68 -0.59 -9.26
C LEU A 130 -0.45 -0.17 -10.20
N PHE A 131 -0.75 -0.99 -11.17
CA PHE A 131 -1.93 -0.79 -12.03
C PHE A 131 -3.08 -1.60 -11.47
N ASP A 132 -4.18 -0.93 -11.13
CA ASP A 132 -5.33 -1.53 -10.46
C ASP A 132 -6.63 -1.15 -11.16
N SER A 133 -7.57 -2.08 -11.27
CA SER A 133 -8.89 -1.80 -11.83
C SER A 133 -9.72 -0.96 -10.87
N LYS A 134 -10.54 -0.05 -11.42
CA LYS A 134 -11.46 0.73 -10.59
C LYS A 134 -12.65 -0.14 -10.18
N GLY A 135 -12.80 -0.38 -8.90
CA GLY A 135 -14.02 -0.89 -8.32
C GLY A 135 -13.83 -2.10 -7.44
N TYR A 136 -13.97 -1.86 -6.15
CA TYR A 136 -14.05 -2.93 -5.16
C TYR A 136 -15.30 -3.81 -5.32
N GLU A 137 -16.30 -3.35 -6.10
CA GLU A 137 -17.57 -4.05 -6.31
C GLU A 137 -17.68 -4.68 -7.71
N ASN A 138 -16.93 -4.20 -8.69
CA ASN A 138 -16.93 -4.71 -10.07
C ASN A 138 -15.51 -4.62 -10.65
N SER A 139 -14.56 -5.36 -10.06
CA SER A 139 -13.23 -5.45 -10.65
C SER A 139 -13.29 -6.19 -11.98
N MET A 140 -12.89 -5.50 -13.05
CA MET A 140 -12.74 -6.10 -14.38
C MET A 140 -11.34 -6.68 -14.50
N SER A 141 -11.23 -7.86 -15.12
CA SER A 141 -9.93 -8.38 -15.54
C SER A 141 -9.37 -7.54 -16.68
N PHE A 142 -8.07 -7.39 -16.71
CA PHE A 142 -7.36 -6.81 -17.85
C PHE A 142 -7.22 -7.88 -18.94
N ASP A 143 -7.61 -7.55 -20.16
CA ASP A 143 -7.32 -8.35 -21.36
C ASP A 143 -5.89 -8.10 -21.85
#